data_d1eeabde162df3c6bfcb66d52c934a23
#
_entry.id   d1eeabde162df3c6bfcb66d52c934a23
#
_cell.length_a   1.000
_cell.length_b   1.000
_cell.length_c   1.000
_cell.angle_alpha   90.00
_cell.angle_beta   90.00
_cell.angle_gamma   90.00
#
_symmetry.space_group_name_H-M   'P 1'
#
loop_
_entity.id
_entity.type
_entity.pdbx_description
1 polymer ?
#
loop_
_entity_poly.entity_id
_entity_poly.type
_entity_poly.pdbx_seq_one_letter_code
_entity_poly.pdbx_strand_id
1 'polypeptide(L)'
;MCEEDKVFLLFGSIKKKIYKLINIKIKEYNLTAPEAIYLIVISKYESLSFKEITSIVDYDKAMTTKVLNTLKDKEFVNNNIKNIVLTEKGYLVTNKVINELNLLKSEILGKVSKREINEFYKKLNQFNEILEGIC
;
A
#
# COMPACT_ATOMS: atom_id res chain seq x y z
N MET A 1 -12.79 -16.49 23.91
CA MET A 1 -11.79 -15.51 23.49
C MET A 1 -12.26 -14.12 23.87
N CYS A 2 -11.44 -13.34 24.55
CA CYS A 2 -11.82 -11.99 24.95
C CYS A 2 -11.84 -11.03 23.74
N GLU A 3 -12.49 -9.88 23.93
CA GLU A 3 -12.60 -8.87 22.85
C GLU A 3 -11.25 -8.32 22.42
N GLU A 4 -10.32 -8.17 23.36
CA GLU A 4 -8.97 -7.68 23.05
C GLU A 4 -8.24 -8.61 22.10
N ASP A 5 -8.31 -9.92 22.32
CA ASP A 5 -7.74 -10.91 21.41
C ASP A 5 -8.40 -10.84 20.03
N LYS A 6 -9.72 -10.66 19.99
CA LYS A 6 -10.46 -10.52 18.74
C LYS A 6 -10.02 -9.29 17.95
N VAL A 7 -9.70 -8.18 18.63
CA VAL A 7 -9.19 -6.97 17.98
C VAL A 7 -7.90 -7.28 17.22
N PHE A 8 -6.93 -7.94 17.88
CA PHE A 8 -5.67 -8.30 17.21
C PHE A 8 -5.88 -9.22 16.02
N LEU A 9 -6.75 -10.21 16.15
CA LEU A 9 -7.08 -11.12 15.06
C LEU A 9 -7.74 -10.40 13.88
N LEU A 10 -8.58 -9.40 14.16
CA LEU A 10 -9.25 -8.63 13.12
C LEU A 10 -8.28 -7.82 12.25
N PHE A 11 -7.21 -7.28 12.80
CA PHE A 11 -6.21 -6.57 11.99
C PHE A 11 -5.67 -7.46 10.87
N GLY A 12 -5.28 -8.69 11.20
CA GLY A 12 -4.79 -9.64 10.21
C GLY A 12 -5.85 -10.03 9.21
N SER A 13 -7.07 -10.31 9.68
CA SER A 13 -8.19 -10.68 8.82
C SER A 13 -8.56 -9.56 7.84
N ILE A 14 -8.61 -8.31 8.31
CA ILE A 14 -8.93 -7.16 7.47
C ILE A 14 -7.85 -6.96 6.41
N LYS A 15 -6.59 -6.97 6.81
CA LYS A 15 -5.47 -6.84 5.87
C LYS A 15 -5.51 -7.91 4.77
N LYS A 16 -5.73 -9.16 5.16
CA LYS A 16 -5.82 -10.28 4.22
C LYS A 16 -6.94 -10.08 3.20
N LYS A 17 -8.12 -9.67 3.67
CA LYS A 17 -9.29 -9.44 2.81
C LYS A 17 -9.07 -8.26 1.86
N ILE A 18 -8.50 -7.17 2.35
CA ILE A 18 -8.18 -5.99 1.53
C ILE A 18 -7.19 -6.38 0.43
N TYR A 19 -6.12 -7.09 0.77
CA TYR A 19 -5.12 -7.52 -0.20
C TYR A 19 -5.70 -8.45 -1.25
N LYS A 20 -6.58 -9.35 -0.84
CA LYS A 20 -7.30 -10.24 -1.76
C LYS A 20 -8.14 -9.44 -2.76
N LEU A 21 -8.88 -8.45 -2.29
CA LEU A 21 -9.70 -7.60 -3.15
C LEU A 21 -8.84 -6.76 -4.10
N ILE A 22 -7.75 -6.20 -3.60
CA ILE A 22 -6.80 -5.44 -4.44
C ILE A 22 -6.25 -6.35 -5.54
N ASN A 23 -5.78 -7.55 -5.19
CA ASN A 23 -5.23 -8.49 -6.16
C ASN A 23 -6.25 -8.83 -7.27
N ILE A 24 -7.51 -9.01 -6.92
CA ILE A 24 -8.57 -9.27 -7.89
C ILE A 24 -8.74 -8.09 -8.86
N LYS A 25 -8.78 -6.86 -8.31
CA LYS A 25 -9.02 -5.64 -9.09
C LYS A 25 -7.88 -5.30 -10.04
N ILE A 26 -6.64 -5.62 -9.68
CA ILE A 26 -5.46 -5.25 -10.48
C ILE A 26 -4.84 -6.41 -11.25
N LYS A 27 -5.46 -7.56 -11.22
CA LYS A 27 -4.94 -8.78 -11.88
C LYS A 27 -4.64 -8.56 -13.37
N GLU A 28 -5.47 -7.81 -14.07
CA GLU A 28 -5.30 -7.54 -15.50
C GLU A 28 -4.01 -6.77 -15.83
N TYR A 29 -3.45 -6.06 -14.84
CA TYR A 29 -2.21 -5.31 -15.01
C TYR A 29 -0.96 -6.12 -14.67
N ASN A 30 -1.14 -7.40 -14.34
CA ASN A 30 -0.06 -8.30 -13.95
C ASN A 30 0.75 -7.75 -12.76
N LEU A 31 0.03 -7.27 -11.74
CA LEU A 31 0.58 -6.73 -10.51
C LEU A 31 0.00 -7.43 -9.30
N THR A 32 0.79 -7.50 -8.24
CA THR A 32 0.34 -7.91 -6.91
C THR A 32 -0.02 -6.68 -6.07
N ALA A 33 -0.73 -6.87 -4.97
CA ALA A 33 -1.05 -5.78 -4.05
C ALA A 33 0.19 -5.03 -3.55
N PRO A 34 1.27 -5.72 -3.09
CA PRO A 34 2.50 -5.02 -2.70
C PRO A 34 3.11 -4.19 -3.82
N GLU A 35 3.20 -4.74 -5.04
CA GLU A 35 3.73 -4.02 -6.20
C GLU A 35 2.93 -2.74 -6.47
N ALA A 36 1.60 -2.82 -6.41
CA ALA A 36 0.72 -1.67 -6.59
C ALA A 36 0.96 -0.61 -5.51
N ILE A 37 1.13 -1.02 -4.26
CA ILE A 37 1.42 -0.10 -3.15
C ILE A 37 2.72 0.66 -3.41
N TYR A 38 3.78 -0.03 -3.82
CA TYR A 38 5.05 0.61 -4.14
C TYR A 38 4.90 1.63 -5.28
N LEU A 39 4.20 1.27 -6.35
CA LEU A 39 3.96 2.17 -7.47
C LEU A 39 3.21 3.42 -7.05
N ILE A 40 2.17 3.27 -6.23
CA ILE A 40 1.39 4.40 -5.73
C ILE A 40 2.24 5.32 -4.87
N VAL A 41 3.02 4.76 -3.96
CA VAL A 41 3.93 5.55 -3.10
C VAL A 41 4.94 6.32 -3.95
N ILE A 42 5.59 5.65 -4.90
CA ILE A 42 6.56 6.31 -5.78
C ILE A 42 5.91 7.45 -6.58
N SER A 43 4.67 7.27 -7.01
CA SER A 43 3.94 8.29 -7.78
C SER A 43 3.61 9.56 -6.98
N LYS A 44 3.61 9.49 -5.65
CA LYS A 44 3.24 10.62 -4.79
C LYS A 44 4.42 11.56 -4.48
N TYR A 45 5.62 11.19 -4.85
CA TYR A 45 6.84 11.96 -4.57
C TYR A 45 7.63 12.21 -5.86
N GLU A 46 8.46 13.24 -5.89
CA GLU A 46 9.29 13.57 -7.07
C GLU A 46 10.33 12.49 -7.31
N SER A 47 11.02 12.09 -6.26
CA SER A 47 11.93 10.95 -6.28
C SER A 47 12.14 10.44 -4.87
N LEU A 48 12.42 9.16 -4.74
CA LEU A 48 12.64 8.52 -3.45
C LEU A 48 13.88 7.64 -3.53
N SER A 49 14.64 7.61 -2.42
CA SER A 49 15.69 6.62 -2.25
C SER A 49 15.09 5.28 -1.82
N PHE A 50 15.89 4.22 -1.95
CA PHE A 50 15.51 2.89 -1.46
C PHE A 50 15.11 2.93 0.02
N LYS A 51 15.89 3.64 0.83
CA LYS A 51 15.65 3.76 2.27
C LYS A 51 14.33 4.48 2.56
N GLU A 52 14.06 5.56 1.84
CA GLU A 52 12.82 6.32 2.00
C GLU A 52 11.59 5.49 1.64
N ILE A 53 11.63 4.77 0.51
CA ILE A 53 10.54 3.90 0.10
C ILE A 53 10.28 2.82 1.16
N THR A 54 11.34 2.14 1.61
CA THR A 54 11.22 1.08 2.62
C THR A 54 10.54 1.59 3.88
N SER A 55 10.90 2.81 4.32
CA SER A 55 10.28 3.44 5.49
C SER A 55 8.79 3.75 5.27
N ILE A 56 8.44 4.30 4.11
CA ILE A 56 7.07 4.74 3.81
C ILE A 56 6.12 3.54 3.64
N VAL A 57 6.55 2.49 2.93
CA VAL A 57 5.70 1.32 2.66
C VAL A 57 5.58 0.39 3.86
N ASP A 58 6.42 0.56 4.87
CA ASP A 58 6.41 -0.25 6.08
C ASP A 58 6.68 -1.73 5.83
N TYR A 59 7.54 -2.02 4.84
CA TYR A 59 8.08 -3.35 4.58
C TYR A 59 9.57 -3.37 4.88
N ASP A 60 10.17 -4.55 4.95
CA ASP A 60 11.61 -4.69 5.17
C ASP A 60 12.42 -4.48 3.88
N LYS A 61 13.74 -4.43 4.04
CA LYS A 61 14.68 -4.22 2.92
C LYS A 61 14.61 -5.34 1.90
N ALA A 62 14.44 -6.58 2.34
CA ALA A 62 14.36 -7.74 1.45
C ALA A 62 13.14 -7.66 0.54
N MET A 63 11.99 -7.29 1.10
CA MET A 63 10.77 -7.10 0.33
C MET A 63 10.89 -5.95 -0.66
N THR A 64 11.46 -4.82 -0.22
CA THR A 64 11.70 -3.66 -1.10
C THR A 64 12.60 -4.04 -2.27
N THR A 65 13.69 -4.76 -2.03
CA THR A 65 14.59 -5.25 -3.09
C THR A 65 13.83 -6.11 -4.09
N LYS A 66 13.07 -7.07 -3.59
CA LYS A 66 12.29 -7.98 -4.43
C LYS A 66 11.28 -7.22 -5.31
N VAL A 67 10.50 -6.34 -4.70
CA VAL A 67 9.47 -5.58 -5.42
C VAL A 67 10.07 -4.63 -6.44
N LEU A 68 11.09 -3.87 -6.05
CA LEU A 68 11.75 -2.92 -6.98
C LEU A 68 12.41 -3.64 -8.16
N ASN A 69 13.03 -4.80 -7.93
CA ASN A 69 13.59 -5.60 -9.02
C ASN A 69 12.51 -6.05 -10.00
N THR A 70 11.36 -6.52 -9.48
CA THR A 70 10.23 -6.91 -10.31
C THR A 70 9.68 -5.72 -11.11
N LEU A 71 9.52 -4.57 -10.47
CA LEU A 71 9.01 -3.36 -11.14
C LEU A 71 9.99 -2.83 -12.19
N LYS A 72 11.28 -2.95 -11.93
CA LYS A 72 12.32 -2.60 -12.89
C LYS A 72 12.29 -3.53 -14.09
N ASP A 73 12.15 -4.83 -13.88
CA ASP A 73 12.06 -5.82 -14.97
C ASP A 73 10.83 -5.59 -15.84
N LYS A 74 9.74 -5.09 -15.25
CA LYS A 74 8.53 -4.70 -15.98
C LYS A 74 8.63 -3.32 -16.62
N GLU A 75 9.75 -2.63 -16.41
CA GLU A 75 10.01 -1.28 -16.93
C GLU A 75 9.07 -0.22 -16.37
N PHE A 76 8.59 -0.40 -15.13
CA PHE A 76 7.74 0.58 -14.45
C PHE A 76 8.52 1.60 -13.62
N VAL A 77 9.74 1.25 -13.22
CA VAL A 77 10.64 2.14 -12.48
C VAL A 77 12.03 2.14 -13.13
N ASN A 78 12.79 3.21 -12.87
CA ASN A 78 14.18 3.33 -13.32
C ASN A 78 15.13 2.44 -12.50
N ASN A 79 16.42 2.45 -12.86
CA ASN A 79 17.48 1.64 -12.26
C ASN A 79 18.24 2.32 -11.11
N ASN A 80 17.93 3.57 -10.80
CA ASN A 80 18.72 4.35 -9.87
C ASN A 80 18.17 4.26 -8.45
N ILE A 81 18.84 3.52 -7.56
CA ILE A 81 18.38 3.30 -6.18
C ILE A 81 18.42 4.56 -5.31
N LYS A 82 19.13 5.60 -5.73
CA LYS A 82 19.18 6.87 -4.99
C LYS A 82 18.03 7.82 -5.37
N ASN A 83 17.54 7.69 -6.59
CA ASN A 83 16.47 8.52 -7.12
C ASN A 83 15.50 7.64 -7.92
N ILE A 84 14.66 6.92 -7.20
CA ILE A 84 13.69 6.00 -7.80
C ILE A 84 12.48 6.81 -8.26
N VAL A 85 12.17 6.70 -9.54
CA VAL A 85 11.03 7.38 -10.17
C VAL A 85 10.30 6.41 -11.08
N LEU A 86 9.04 6.69 -11.35
CA LEU A 86 8.27 5.94 -12.34
C LEU A 86 8.74 6.31 -13.76
N THR A 87 8.76 5.31 -14.62
CA THR A 87 8.88 5.54 -16.06
C THR A 87 7.52 6.02 -16.60
N GLU A 88 7.46 6.45 -17.86
CA GLU A 88 6.20 6.79 -18.51
C GLU A 88 5.23 5.61 -18.44
N LYS A 89 5.71 4.40 -18.74
CA LYS A 89 4.93 3.17 -18.65
C LYS A 89 4.44 2.92 -17.21
N GLY A 90 5.28 3.21 -16.21
CA GLY A 90 4.93 3.13 -14.80
C GLY A 90 3.81 4.09 -14.42
N TYR A 91 3.85 5.33 -14.89
CA TYR A 91 2.78 6.30 -14.65
C TYR A 91 1.46 5.85 -15.25
N LEU A 92 1.47 5.33 -16.47
CA LEU A 92 0.24 4.87 -17.13
C LEU A 92 -0.42 3.74 -16.35
N VAL A 93 0.33 2.73 -15.93
CA VAL A 93 -0.23 1.61 -15.16
C VAL A 93 -0.65 2.05 -13.76
N THR A 94 0.13 2.92 -13.12
CA THR A 94 -0.19 3.42 -11.78
C THR A 94 -1.50 4.20 -11.77
N ASN A 95 -1.75 5.04 -12.77
CA ASN A 95 -3.01 5.78 -12.88
C ASN A 95 -4.21 4.84 -13.00
N LYS A 96 -4.09 3.78 -13.78
CA LYS A 96 -5.15 2.77 -13.91
C LYS A 96 -5.40 2.06 -12.59
N VAL A 97 -4.33 1.69 -11.89
CA VAL A 97 -4.42 1.05 -10.57
C VAL A 97 -5.10 1.98 -9.55
N ILE A 98 -4.70 3.25 -9.52
CA ILE A 98 -5.31 4.23 -8.60
C ILE A 98 -6.81 4.36 -8.86
N ASN A 99 -7.24 4.41 -10.11
CA ASN A 99 -8.66 4.47 -10.46
C ASN A 99 -9.41 3.24 -9.96
N GLU A 100 -8.87 2.04 -10.17
CA GLU A 100 -9.47 0.80 -9.68
C GLU A 100 -9.56 0.77 -8.16
N LEU A 101 -8.51 1.21 -7.47
CA LEU A 101 -8.50 1.22 -6.01
C LEU A 101 -9.42 2.29 -5.43
N ASN A 102 -9.62 3.41 -6.13
CA ASN A 102 -10.59 4.43 -5.71
C ASN A 102 -12.02 3.88 -5.79
N LEU A 103 -12.34 3.10 -6.82
CA LEU A 103 -13.64 2.43 -6.93
C LEU A 103 -13.82 1.42 -5.80
N LEU A 104 -12.79 0.64 -5.50
CA LEU A 104 -12.82 -0.33 -4.39
C LEU A 104 -13.01 0.36 -3.04
N LYS A 105 -12.31 1.47 -2.79
CA LYS A 105 -12.50 2.26 -1.57
C LYS A 105 -13.94 2.73 -1.43
N SER A 106 -14.55 3.19 -2.51
CA SER A 106 -15.93 3.63 -2.52
C SER A 106 -16.89 2.50 -2.18
N GLU A 107 -16.65 1.29 -2.69
CA GLU A 107 -17.45 0.12 -2.34
C GLU A 107 -17.35 -0.22 -0.85
N ILE A 108 -16.13 -0.21 -0.31
CA ILE A 108 -15.88 -0.58 1.09
C ILE A 108 -16.43 0.47 2.05
N LEU A 109 -16.17 1.76 1.77
CA LEU A 109 -16.46 2.85 2.67
C LEU A 109 -17.75 3.61 2.35
N GLY A 110 -18.45 3.24 1.29
CA GLY A 110 -19.64 3.95 0.84
C GLY A 110 -20.81 3.96 1.83
N LYS A 111 -20.83 3.01 2.78
CA LYS A 111 -21.85 2.93 3.83
C LYS A 111 -21.40 3.52 5.16
N VAL A 112 -20.20 4.11 5.19
CA VAL A 112 -19.60 4.67 6.40
C VAL A 112 -19.48 6.18 6.20
N SER A 113 -19.92 6.98 7.18
CA SER A 113 -19.83 8.42 7.10
C SER A 113 -18.38 8.91 7.19
N LYS A 114 -18.11 10.11 6.68
CA LYS A 114 -16.79 10.74 6.81
C LYS A 114 -16.39 10.90 8.27
N ARG A 115 -17.34 11.21 9.14
CA ARG A 115 -17.12 11.35 10.58
C ARG A 115 -16.65 10.04 11.18
N GLU A 116 -17.32 8.94 10.86
CA GLU A 116 -16.95 7.60 11.35
C GLU A 116 -15.58 7.18 10.85
N ILE A 117 -15.27 7.44 9.58
CA ILE A 117 -13.95 7.16 9.00
C ILE A 117 -12.86 7.95 9.74
N ASN A 118 -13.12 9.24 10.00
CA ASN A 118 -12.15 10.08 10.71
C ASN A 118 -11.92 9.63 12.15
N GLU A 119 -12.98 9.26 12.85
CA GLU A 119 -12.88 8.71 14.22
C GLU A 119 -12.10 7.40 14.24
N PHE A 120 -12.37 6.52 13.28
CA PHE A 120 -11.66 5.25 13.14
C PHE A 120 -10.18 5.48 12.83
N TYR A 121 -9.87 6.40 11.92
CA TYR A 121 -8.48 6.76 11.61
C TYR A 121 -7.73 7.22 12.87
N LYS A 122 -8.35 8.07 13.68
CA LYS A 122 -7.72 8.56 14.91
C LYS A 122 -7.40 7.42 15.88
N LYS A 123 -8.31 6.46 16.01
CA LYS A 123 -8.09 5.27 16.85
C LYS A 123 -6.97 4.39 16.32
N LEU A 124 -6.96 4.12 15.02
CA LEU A 124 -5.88 3.35 14.39
C LEU A 124 -4.53 4.03 14.56
N ASN A 125 -4.50 5.36 14.40
CA ASN A 125 -3.27 6.12 14.55
C ASN A 125 -2.73 6.05 15.97
N GLN A 126 -3.61 6.10 16.99
CA GLN A 126 -3.23 5.90 18.38
C GLN A 126 -2.59 4.53 18.61
N PHE A 127 -3.18 3.47 18.06
CA PHE A 127 -2.60 2.13 18.14
C PHE A 127 -1.23 2.08 17.47
N ASN A 128 -1.10 2.69 16.30
CA ASN A 128 0.16 2.71 15.58
C ASN A 128 1.26 3.41 16.39
N GLU A 129 0.94 4.53 17.02
CA GLU A 129 1.88 5.28 17.87
C GLU A 129 2.31 4.46 19.08
N ILE A 130 1.38 3.72 19.70
CA ILE A 130 1.70 2.83 20.83
C ILE A 130 2.69 1.76 20.37
N LEU A 131 2.44 1.14 19.23
CA LEU A 131 3.32 0.09 18.68
C LEU A 131 4.70 0.65 18.34
N GLU A 132 4.78 1.84 17.78
CA GLU A 132 6.05 2.51 17.48
C GLU A 132 6.88 2.75 18.75
N GLY A 133 6.22 3.09 19.87
CA GLY A 133 6.89 3.29 21.16
C GLY A 133 7.42 2.01 21.78
N ILE A 134 6.89 0.85 21.42
CA ILE A 134 7.31 -0.47 21.93
C ILE A 134 8.34 -1.12 21.01
N CYS A 135 8.16 -0.99 19.71
CA CYS A 135 9.09 -1.54 18.71
C CYS A 135 10.45 -0.78 18.62
#